data_e87ff64980da76e60bcf5951e93192fc
#
_entry.id   e87ff64980da76e60bcf5951e93192fc
#
_cell.length_a   1.000
_cell.length_b   1.000
_cell.length_c   1.000
_cell.angle_alpha   90.00
_cell.angle_beta   90.00
_cell.angle_gamma   90.00
#
_symmetry.space_group_name_H-M   'P 1'
#
loop_
_entity.id
_entity.type
_entity.pdbx_description
1 polymer ?
#
loop_
_entity_poly.entity_id
_entity_poly.type
_entity_poly.pdbx_seq_one_letter_code
_entity_poly.pdbx_strand_id
1 'polypeptide(L)'
;MGENTTGPTLSVSRRLKIGGTIVVVLIAAWAAVLGGRILLERAGPPEFPATDVRDWATFADHLVLGTAGPDDTDRLEVTTVLWSRQGAHQIGRGITLDADLTEGEAYAVPVAWLEGGGGRWVALAAEAVLPLDGGRITGGGGTWAADHAGESPRGLATELYETGPHPAAVPYLYESLEQRLAAVER
;
A
#
# COMPACT_ATOMS: atom_id res chain seq x y z
N MET A 1 -11.32 70.04 -51.14
CA MET A 1 -10.36 69.86 -50.01
C MET A 1 -10.97 68.88 -49.02
N GLY A 2 -10.60 67.67 -49.13
CA GLY A 2 -11.10 66.59 -48.26
C GLY A 2 -9.90 65.81 -47.67
N GLU A 3 -9.70 65.89 -46.39
CA GLU A 3 -8.65 65.14 -45.70
C GLU A 3 -9.19 63.74 -45.32
N ASN A 4 -8.53 62.76 -45.91
CA ASN A 4 -8.68 61.36 -45.50
C ASN A 4 -7.87 61.08 -44.26
N THR A 5 -8.55 60.78 -43.14
CA THR A 5 -7.94 60.28 -41.90
C THR A 5 -8.07 58.77 -41.92
N THR A 6 -6.98 58.07 -42.21
CA THR A 6 -6.87 56.64 -42.15
C THR A 6 -6.43 56.25 -40.73
N GLY A 7 -7.33 55.74 -39.93
CA GLY A 7 -7.02 55.19 -38.61
C GLY A 7 -6.39 53.79 -38.67
N PRO A 8 -5.48 53.42 -37.77
CA PRO A 8 -4.82 52.13 -37.80
C PRO A 8 -5.73 51.02 -37.29
N THR A 9 -6.03 50.06 -38.18
CA THR A 9 -6.69 48.80 -37.83
C THR A 9 -5.72 47.90 -37.03
N LEU A 10 -5.84 47.92 -35.73
CA LEU A 10 -5.11 46.98 -34.85
C LEU A 10 -5.65 45.55 -35.05
N SER A 11 -4.80 44.68 -35.55
CA SER A 11 -5.09 43.29 -35.85
C SER A 11 -5.49 42.51 -34.60
N VAL A 12 -6.75 42.15 -34.50
CA VAL A 12 -7.34 41.32 -33.44
C VAL A 12 -6.82 39.87 -33.49
N SER A 13 -6.15 39.47 -34.56
CA SER A 13 -5.70 38.10 -34.81
C SER A 13 -4.54 37.61 -33.93
N ARG A 14 -3.76 38.50 -33.30
CA ARG A 14 -2.58 38.11 -32.51
C ARG A 14 -2.94 37.70 -31.08
N ARG A 15 -4.03 38.22 -30.52
CA ARG A 15 -4.48 37.87 -29.15
C ARG A 15 -5.16 36.49 -29.05
N LEU A 16 -5.79 36.02 -30.13
CA LEU A 16 -6.46 34.72 -30.15
C LEU A 16 -5.48 33.54 -30.16
N LYS A 17 -4.29 33.70 -30.79
CA LYS A 17 -3.28 32.61 -30.83
C LYS A 17 -2.60 32.34 -29.52
N ILE A 18 -2.40 33.36 -28.66
CA ILE A 18 -1.75 33.20 -27.35
C ILE A 18 -2.70 32.53 -26.36
N GLY A 19 -3.99 32.91 -26.38
CA GLY A 19 -5.01 32.27 -25.50
C GLY A 19 -5.22 30.80 -25.83
N GLY A 20 -5.24 30.42 -27.12
CA GLY A 20 -5.41 29.01 -27.52
C GLY A 20 -4.24 28.10 -27.07
N THR A 21 -3.00 28.59 -27.14
CA THR A 21 -1.82 27.82 -26.76
C THR A 21 -1.77 27.58 -25.26
N ILE A 22 -2.14 28.55 -24.42
CA ILE A 22 -2.17 28.41 -22.95
C ILE A 22 -3.24 27.40 -22.52
N VAL A 23 -4.43 27.43 -23.14
CA VAL A 23 -5.51 26.49 -22.85
C VAL A 23 -5.12 25.05 -23.20
N VAL A 24 -4.48 24.83 -24.35
CA VAL A 24 -4.02 23.49 -24.76
C VAL A 24 -2.95 22.94 -23.83
N VAL A 25 -2.02 23.78 -23.37
CA VAL A 25 -0.97 23.37 -22.43
C VAL A 25 -1.57 23.01 -21.06
N LEU A 26 -2.55 23.78 -20.59
CA LEU A 26 -3.25 23.47 -19.33
C LEU A 26 -4.06 22.17 -19.43
N ILE A 27 -4.76 21.92 -20.53
CA ILE A 27 -5.50 20.67 -20.74
C ILE A 27 -4.53 19.47 -20.81
N ALA A 28 -3.40 19.62 -21.50
CA ALA A 28 -2.38 18.56 -21.57
C ALA A 28 -1.74 18.27 -20.19
N ALA A 29 -1.47 19.28 -19.39
CA ALA A 29 -0.98 19.12 -18.02
C ALA A 29 -2.01 18.44 -17.12
N TRP A 30 -3.28 18.79 -17.21
CA TRP A 30 -4.37 18.13 -16.49
C TRP A 30 -4.57 16.67 -16.92
N ALA A 31 -4.49 16.41 -18.23
CA ALA A 31 -4.58 15.05 -18.76
C ALA A 31 -3.39 14.17 -18.29
N ALA A 32 -2.19 14.73 -18.19
CA ALA A 32 -1.01 14.02 -17.65
C ALA A 32 -1.14 13.72 -16.15
N VAL A 33 -1.70 14.66 -15.37
CA VAL A 33 -1.95 14.46 -13.93
C VAL A 33 -3.06 13.44 -13.70
N LEU A 34 -4.17 13.52 -14.45
CA LEU A 34 -5.28 12.55 -14.36
C LEU A 34 -4.87 11.19 -14.92
N GLY A 35 -4.15 11.14 -16.05
CA GLY A 35 -3.64 9.91 -16.64
C GLY A 35 -2.62 9.22 -15.73
N GLY A 36 -1.73 9.98 -15.09
CA GLY A 36 -0.79 9.47 -14.09
C GLY A 36 -1.48 8.90 -12.86
N ARG A 37 -2.53 9.55 -12.35
CA ARG A 37 -3.34 9.02 -11.25
C ARG A 37 -4.07 7.73 -11.62
N ILE A 38 -4.70 7.69 -12.79
CA ILE A 38 -5.42 6.49 -13.27
C ILE A 38 -4.47 5.31 -13.50
N LEU A 39 -3.21 5.57 -13.91
CA LEU A 39 -2.20 4.53 -14.08
C LEU A 39 -1.65 4.03 -12.73
N LEU A 40 -1.53 4.91 -11.73
CA LEU A 40 -1.14 4.54 -10.36
C LEU A 40 -2.25 3.79 -9.62
N GLU A 41 -3.53 4.12 -9.86
CA GLU A 41 -4.68 3.42 -9.29
C GLU A 41 -4.93 2.04 -9.97
N ARG A 42 -4.35 1.79 -11.17
CA ARG A 42 -4.41 0.49 -11.87
C ARG A 42 -3.19 -0.41 -11.63
N ALA A 43 -2.12 0.12 -11.07
CA ALA A 43 -1.09 -0.74 -10.52
C ALA A 43 -1.71 -1.43 -9.30
N GLY A 44 -1.91 -2.74 -9.39
CA GLY A 44 -2.28 -3.54 -8.23
C GLY A 44 -1.35 -3.27 -7.05
N PRO A 45 -1.70 -3.67 -5.83
CA PRO A 45 -0.81 -3.51 -4.70
C PRO A 45 0.56 -4.08 -5.07
N PRO A 46 1.67 -3.40 -4.69
CA PRO A 46 2.99 -3.93 -4.95
C PRO A 46 3.08 -5.32 -4.31
N GLU A 47 3.47 -6.32 -5.10
CA GLU A 47 3.74 -7.66 -4.57
C GLU A 47 5.04 -7.61 -3.78
N PHE A 48 4.95 -7.86 -2.49
CA PHE A 48 6.10 -7.98 -1.62
C PHE A 48 6.50 -9.45 -1.46
N PRO A 49 7.80 -9.75 -1.34
CA PRO A 49 8.22 -11.08 -0.94
C PRO A 49 7.56 -11.44 0.40
N ALA A 50 6.83 -12.54 0.44
CA ALA A 50 6.12 -13.01 1.64
C ALA A 50 6.15 -14.54 1.74
N THR A 51 7.16 -15.17 1.13
CA THR A 51 7.24 -16.62 0.99
C THR A 51 7.81 -17.32 2.22
N ASP A 52 8.65 -16.63 2.99
CA ASP A 52 9.29 -17.19 4.18
C ASP A 52 9.20 -16.27 5.41
N VAL A 53 9.60 -16.78 6.56
CA VAL A 53 9.59 -16.06 7.85
C VAL A 53 10.49 -14.82 7.82
N ARG A 54 11.59 -14.86 7.07
CA ARG A 54 12.52 -13.74 6.96
C ARG A 54 11.96 -12.60 6.13
N ASP A 55 11.20 -12.93 5.07
CA ASP A 55 10.45 -11.95 4.30
C ASP A 55 9.48 -11.19 5.21
N TRP A 56 8.69 -11.93 6.01
CA TRP A 56 7.77 -11.30 6.95
C TRP A 56 8.50 -10.44 7.99
N ALA A 57 9.59 -10.94 8.58
CA ALA A 57 10.39 -10.18 9.55
C ALA A 57 11.04 -8.92 8.94
N THR A 58 11.26 -8.91 7.62
CA THR A 58 11.86 -7.79 6.88
C THR A 58 10.82 -6.76 6.46
N PHE A 59 9.70 -7.21 5.91
CA PHE A 59 8.75 -6.34 5.19
C PHE A 59 7.51 -6.01 6.00
N ALA A 60 7.02 -6.89 6.89
CA ALA A 60 5.91 -6.54 7.77
C ALA A 60 6.30 -5.50 8.82
N ASP A 61 5.37 -4.66 9.19
CA ASP A 61 5.48 -3.81 10.38
C ASP A 61 4.92 -4.51 11.61
N HIS A 62 3.82 -5.26 11.44
CA HIS A 62 3.19 -6.02 12.51
C HIS A 62 2.64 -7.35 12.02
N LEU A 63 2.56 -8.32 12.93
CA LEU A 63 1.64 -9.45 12.83
C LEU A 63 0.47 -9.18 13.77
N VAL A 64 -0.72 -9.02 13.22
CA VAL A 64 -1.92 -8.67 13.97
C VAL A 64 -2.95 -9.81 13.97
N LEU A 65 -3.74 -9.87 15.04
CA LEU A 65 -5.01 -10.60 15.06
C LEU A 65 -6.15 -9.58 14.95
N GLY A 66 -7.16 -9.91 14.18
CA GLY A 66 -8.34 -9.08 14.04
C GLY A 66 -9.54 -9.87 13.55
N THR A 67 -10.68 -9.21 13.54
CA THR A 67 -11.94 -9.74 12.99
C THR A 67 -12.38 -8.85 11.86
N ALA A 68 -12.85 -9.43 10.76
CA ALA A 68 -13.41 -8.68 9.66
C ALA A 68 -14.68 -7.92 10.11
N GLY A 69 -14.73 -6.62 9.80
CA GLY A 69 -15.84 -5.76 10.18
C GLY A 69 -17.17 -6.16 9.49
N PRO A 70 -18.30 -5.80 10.08
CA PRO A 70 -19.58 -5.90 9.42
C PRO A 70 -19.66 -4.85 8.31
N ASP A 71 -20.16 -5.01 7.22
CA ASP A 71 -20.36 -4.03 6.13
C ASP A 71 -19.11 -3.66 5.28
N ASP A 72 -17.90 -4.15 5.61
CA ASP A 72 -16.68 -3.71 4.95
C ASP A 72 -15.70 -4.88 4.82
N THR A 73 -15.71 -5.55 3.66
CA THR A 73 -14.92 -6.77 3.41
C THR A 73 -13.41 -6.51 3.35
N ASP A 74 -12.97 -5.27 3.38
CA ASP A 74 -11.57 -4.86 3.41
C ASP A 74 -11.14 -4.32 4.79
N ARG A 75 -12.06 -4.24 5.77
CA ARG A 75 -11.79 -3.71 7.11
C ARG A 75 -11.51 -4.80 8.13
N LEU A 76 -10.35 -4.68 8.77
CA LEU A 76 -9.95 -5.53 9.88
C LEU A 76 -10.00 -4.74 11.20
N GLU A 77 -10.78 -5.22 12.17
CA GLU A 77 -10.76 -4.72 13.55
C GLU A 77 -9.66 -5.42 14.33
N VAL A 78 -8.55 -4.74 14.55
CA VAL A 78 -7.36 -5.28 15.23
C VAL A 78 -7.67 -5.47 16.72
N THR A 79 -7.59 -6.71 17.17
CA THR A 79 -7.81 -7.09 18.56
C THR A 79 -6.49 -7.26 19.34
N THR A 80 -5.44 -7.69 18.66
CA THR A 80 -4.13 -7.96 19.27
C THR A 80 -3.01 -7.76 18.25
N VAL A 81 -1.92 -7.15 18.69
CA VAL A 81 -0.65 -7.15 17.96
C VAL A 81 0.23 -8.25 18.58
N LEU A 82 0.55 -9.28 17.81
CA LEU A 82 1.35 -10.42 18.27
C LEU A 82 2.84 -10.14 18.15
N TRP A 83 3.24 -9.43 17.11
CA TRP A 83 4.62 -9.06 16.84
C TRP A 83 4.68 -7.69 16.18
N SER A 84 5.76 -6.97 16.44
CA SER A 84 6.05 -5.69 15.79
C SER A 84 7.53 -5.62 15.45
N ARG A 85 7.83 -5.17 14.25
CA ARG A 85 9.18 -4.85 13.83
C ARG A 85 9.68 -3.60 14.58
N GLN A 86 10.98 -3.52 14.79
CA GLN A 86 11.60 -2.30 15.27
C GLN A 86 11.40 -1.15 14.26
N GLY A 87 10.96 0.01 14.74
CA GLY A 87 10.67 1.18 13.90
C GLY A 87 9.34 1.11 13.14
N ALA A 88 8.47 0.14 13.43
CA ALA A 88 7.15 0.03 12.82
C ALA A 88 6.27 1.25 13.15
N HIS A 89 5.39 1.61 12.21
CA HIS A 89 4.35 2.62 12.43
C HIS A 89 3.36 2.16 13.50
N GLN A 90 2.77 3.12 14.21
CA GLN A 90 1.73 2.79 15.19
C GLN A 90 0.46 2.34 14.48
N ILE A 91 -0.07 1.17 14.87
CA ILE A 91 -1.30 0.62 14.32
C ILE A 91 -2.50 0.98 15.19
N GLY A 92 -3.61 1.37 14.55
CA GLY A 92 -4.89 1.65 15.21
C GLY A 92 -5.73 0.39 15.43
N ARG A 93 -6.90 0.55 16.04
CA ARG A 93 -7.85 -0.54 16.26
C ARG A 93 -8.54 -1.03 14.99
N GLY A 94 -8.78 -0.15 14.03
CA GLY A 94 -9.39 -0.49 12.73
C GLY A 94 -8.43 -0.11 11.63
N ILE A 95 -8.17 -1.03 10.72
CA ILE A 95 -7.36 -0.79 9.52
C ILE A 95 -8.13 -1.28 8.30
N THR A 96 -7.96 -0.58 7.18
CA THR A 96 -8.44 -1.04 5.88
C THR A 96 -7.29 -1.73 5.18
N LEU A 97 -7.52 -2.95 4.70
CA LEU A 97 -6.56 -3.76 3.98
C LEU A 97 -6.99 -3.92 2.53
N ASP A 98 -6.03 -4.12 1.64
CA ASP A 98 -6.29 -4.50 0.26
C ASP A 98 -6.44 -6.05 0.19
N ALA A 99 -7.49 -6.57 0.83
CA ALA A 99 -7.75 -8.00 0.93
C ALA A 99 -9.25 -8.26 1.12
N ASP A 100 -9.75 -9.29 0.46
CA ASP A 100 -11.14 -9.74 0.64
C ASP A 100 -11.26 -10.57 1.92
N LEU A 101 -11.90 -9.99 2.94
CA LEU A 101 -12.17 -10.65 4.22
C LEU A 101 -13.62 -11.11 4.28
N THR A 102 -13.89 -12.21 4.96
CA THR A 102 -15.25 -12.67 5.25
C THR A 102 -15.75 -12.05 6.56
N GLU A 103 -16.91 -11.39 6.52
CA GLU A 103 -17.52 -10.73 7.68
C GLU A 103 -17.56 -11.66 8.90
N GLY A 104 -17.12 -11.13 10.03
CA GLY A 104 -17.15 -11.82 11.33
C GLY A 104 -16.08 -12.90 11.50
N GLU A 105 -15.33 -13.26 10.47
CA GLU A 105 -14.22 -14.20 10.59
C GLU A 105 -12.99 -13.54 11.22
N ALA A 106 -12.22 -14.36 11.94
CA ALA A 106 -10.98 -13.94 12.55
C ALA A 106 -9.78 -14.26 11.64
N TYR A 107 -8.80 -13.36 11.66
CA TYR A 107 -7.59 -13.47 10.84
C TYR A 107 -6.33 -13.16 11.62
N ALA A 108 -5.22 -13.80 11.21
CA ALA A 108 -3.87 -13.34 11.51
C ALA A 108 -3.26 -12.78 10.23
N VAL A 109 -2.78 -11.53 10.27
CA VAL A 109 -2.31 -10.83 9.06
C VAL A 109 -0.98 -10.12 9.32
N PRO A 110 0.07 -10.40 8.54
CA PRO A 110 1.25 -9.57 8.49
C PRO A 110 0.94 -8.30 7.69
N VAL A 111 0.98 -7.16 8.35
CA VAL A 111 0.65 -5.87 7.75
C VAL A 111 1.87 -4.97 7.68
N ALA A 112 1.95 -4.17 6.63
CA ALA A 112 2.98 -3.17 6.43
C ALA A 112 2.37 -1.81 6.13
N TRP A 113 3.05 -0.74 6.53
CA TRP A 113 2.67 0.62 6.21
C TRP A 113 3.26 1.05 4.88
N LEU A 114 2.41 1.42 3.93
CA LEU A 114 2.79 1.96 2.63
C LEU A 114 2.60 3.48 2.64
N GLU A 115 3.68 4.25 2.49
CA GLU A 115 3.65 5.72 2.59
C GLU A 115 3.00 6.39 1.37
N GLY A 116 2.96 5.75 0.22
CA GLY A 116 2.38 6.26 -1.01
C GLY A 116 0.87 6.54 -0.88
N GLY A 117 0.40 7.64 -1.49
CA GLY A 117 -1.03 7.93 -1.60
C GLY A 117 -1.73 8.41 -0.32
N GLY A 118 -0.97 8.90 0.68
CA GLY A 118 -1.51 9.40 1.95
C GLY A 118 -1.34 8.43 3.12
N GLY A 119 -0.64 7.35 2.92
CA GLY A 119 -0.36 6.31 3.90
C GLY A 119 -1.53 5.33 4.08
N ARG A 120 -1.25 4.05 3.98
CA ARG A 120 -2.24 2.98 4.21
C ARG A 120 -1.59 1.71 4.71
N TRP A 121 -2.36 0.90 5.41
CA TRP A 121 -1.97 -0.46 5.74
C TRP A 121 -2.24 -1.37 4.55
N VAL A 122 -1.33 -2.30 4.32
CA VAL A 122 -1.48 -3.37 3.32
C VAL A 122 -1.13 -4.70 3.96
N ALA A 123 -1.80 -5.78 3.56
CA ALA A 123 -1.30 -7.12 3.79
C ALA A 123 -0.06 -7.36 2.92
N LEU A 124 0.93 -8.11 3.40
CA LEU A 124 2.14 -8.36 2.60
C LEU A 124 1.83 -9.11 1.29
N ALA A 125 0.91 -10.05 1.34
CA ALA A 125 0.40 -10.78 0.20
C ALA A 125 -1.00 -11.31 0.52
N ALA A 126 -1.81 -11.61 -0.48
CA ALA A 126 -3.14 -12.19 -0.29
C ALA A 126 -3.06 -13.54 0.43
N GLU A 127 -2.05 -14.35 0.11
CA GLU A 127 -1.79 -15.66 0.70
C GLU A 127 -1.35 -15.58 2.17
N ALA A 128 -0.88 -14.41 2.59
CA ALA A 128 -0.46 -14.15 3.97
C ALA A 128 -1.61 -13.74 4.89
N VAL A 129 -2.82 -13.55 4.36
CA VAL A 129 -4.04 -13.35 5.14
C VAL A 129 -4.51 -14.72 5.64
N LEU A 130 -4.27 -15.01 6.91
CA LEU A 130 -4.48 -16.34 7.49
C LEU A 130 -5.82 -16.40 8.23
N PRO A 131 -6.84 -17.10 7.70
CA PRO A 131 -8.09 -17.30 8.42
C PRO A 131 -7.87 -18.17 9.66
N LEU A 132 -8.65 -17.89 10.73
CA LEU A 132 -8.58 -18.57 12.01
C LEU A 132 -9.92 -19.24 12.33
N ASP A 133 -9.86 -20.49 12.74
CA ASP A 133 -10.98 -21.17 13.40
C ASP A 133 -10.60 -21.63 14.79
N GLY A 134 -11.41 -21.28 15.79
CA GLY A 134 -11.11 -21.56 17.19
C GLY A 134 -9.74 -21.02 17.66
N GLY A 135 -9.23 -19.94 17.04
CA GLY A 135 -7.93 -19.36 17.34
C GLY A 135 -6.72 -20.11 16.74
N ARG A 136 -6.97 -21.01 15.79
CA ARG A 136 -5.95 -21.77 15.05
C ARG A 136 -5.97 -21.40 13.58
N ILE A 137 -4.82 -21.42 12.94
CA ILE A 137 -4.66 -21.15 11.51
C ILE A 137 -5.33 -22.28 10.71
N THR A 138 -6.25 -21.94 9.79
CA THR A 138 -6.98 -22.92 8.99
C THR A 138 -6.55 -22.95 7.51
N GLY A 139 -5.75 -21.96 7.09
CA GLY A 139 -5.31 -21.83 5.70
C GLY A 139 -4.16 -20.86 5.60
N GLY A 140 -3.68 -20.66 4.40
CA GLY A 140 -2.54 -19.82 4.08
C GLY A 140 -1.75 -20.51 2.98
N GLY A 141 -2.18 -20.33 1.71
CA GLY A 141 -1.55 -20.99 0.58
C GLY A 141 -0.25 -20.31 0.19
N GLY A 142 0.79 -21.11 -0.12
CA GLY A 142 1.98 -20.60 -0.78
C GLY A 142 3.02 -19.90 0.09
N THR A 143 2.81 -19.80 1.41
CA THR A 143 3.74 -19.20 2.36
C THR A 143 4.22 -20.22 3.38
N TRP A 144 5.37 -19.96 4.06
CA TRP A 144 5.83 -20.77 5.21
C TRP A 144 4.76 -20.90 6.30
N ALA A 145 3.86 -19.92 6.41
CA ALA A 145 2.76 -19.96 7.38
C ALA A 145 1.78 -21.11 7.14
N ALA A 146 1.74 -21.69 5.94
CA ALA A 146 0.94 -22.89 5.66
C ALA A 146 1.41 -24.11 6.47
N ASP A 147 2.69 -24.18 6.81
CA ASP A 147 3.25 -25.24 7.64
C ASP A 147 2.74 -25.20 9.09
N HIS A 148 2.19 -24.05 9.50
CA HIS A 148 1.59 -23.82 10.81
C HIS A 148 0.06 -24.04 10.86
N ALA A 149 -0.52 -24.65 9.83
CA ALA A 149 -1.94 -25.00 9.83
C ALA A 149 -2.31 -25.88 11.03
N GLY A 150 -3.35 -25.51 11.76
CA GLY A 150 -3.76 -26.13 13.03
C GLY A 150 -3.05 -25.58 14.27
N GLU A 151 -2.06 -24.70 14.13
CA GLU A 151 -1.34 -24.08 15.23
C GLU A 151 -1.93 -22.73 15.64
N SER A 152 -1.49 -22.20 16.77
CA SER A 152 -1.80 -20.84 17.20
C SER A 152 -0.91 -19.83 16.46
N PRO A 153 -1.44 -18.68 16.00
CA PRO A 153 -0.64 -17.62 15.40
C PRO A 153 0.50 -17.07 16.27
N ARG A 154 0.50 -17.38 17.57
CA ARG A 154 1.61 -17.04 18.47
C ARG A 154 2.90 -17.79 18.10
N GLY A 155 2.80 -18.99 17.50
CA GLY A 155 3.95 -19.70 16.97
C GLY A 155 4.67 -18.86 15.90
N LEU A 156 3.93 -18.30 14.96
CA LEU A 156 4.48 -17.41 13.92
C LEU A 156 5.19 -16.19 14.53
N ALA A 157 4.59 -15.58 15.56
CA ALA A 157 5.20 -14.44 16.24
C ALA A 157 6.53 -14.80 16.89
N THR A 158 6.63 -15.99 17.47
CA THR A 158 7.87 -16.49 18.07
C THR A 158 8.96 -16.67 17.01
N GLU A 159 8.64 -17.30 15.88
CA GLU A 159 9.60 -17.46 14.81
C GLU A 159 10.07 -16.14 14.20
N LEU A 160 9.17 -15.16 14.07
CA LEU A 160 9.53 -13.81 13.61
C LEU A 160 10.54 -13.13 14.55
N TYR A 161 10.37 -13.30 15.88
CA TYR A 161 11.34 -12.77 16.84
C TYR A 161 12.69 -13.48 16.76
N GLU A 162 12.70 -14.79 16.55
CA GLU A 162 13.92 -15.60 16.49
C GLU A 162 14.69 -15.42 15.20
N THR A 163 13.99 -15.30 14.08
CA THR A 163 14.61 -15.20 12.74
C THR A 163 15.18 -13.81 12.47
N GLY A 164 14.44 -12.76 12.82
CA GLY A 164 14.81 -11.37 12.52
C GLY A 164 14.81 -11.05 11.01
N PRO A 165 15.04 -9.78 10.66
CA PRO A 165 14.99 -9.29 9.30
C PRO A 165 16.20 -9.74 8.46
N HIS A 166 16.09 -9.61 7.13
CA HIS A 166 17.21 -9.83 6.22
C HIS A 166 18.38 -8.88 6.55
N PRO A 167 19.64 -9.37 6.63
CA PRO A 167 20.79 -8.55 7.04
C PRO A 167 20.98 -7.28 6.21
N ALA A 168 20.70 -7.31 4.89
CA ALA A 168 20.79 -6.14 4.03
C ALA A 168 19.74 -5.06 4.37
N ALA A 169 18.58 -5.44 4.93
CA ALA A 169 17.52 -4.51 5.32
C ALA A 169 17.73 -3.90 6.72
N VAL A 170 18.62 -4.46 7.55
CA VAL A 170 18.84 -3.97 8.94
C VAL A 170 19.12 -2.46 9.00
N PRO A 171 19.97 -1.85 8.13
CA PRO A 171 20.20 -0.41 8.14
C PRO A 171 18.97 0.44 7.78
N TYR A 172 17.95 -0.19 7.19
CA TYR A 172 16.76 0.47 6.64
C TYR A 172 15.48 0.16 7.43
N LEU A 173 15.59 -0.39 8.65
CA LEU A 173 14.41 -0.76 9.44
C LEU A 173 13.52 0.42 9.84
N TYR A 174 14.05 1.64 9.86
CA TYR A 174 13.30 2.86 10.14
C TYR A 174 12.83 3.59 8.88
N GLU A 175 13.17 3.05 7.72
CA GLU A 175 12.85 3.62 6.42
C GLU A 175 11.57 2.99 5.84
N SER A 176 11.11 3.54 4.71
CA SER A 176 9.90 3.05 4.05
C SER A 176 10.02 1.59 3.60
N LEU A 177 8.86 0.96 3.36
CA LEU A 177 8.80 -0.41 2.86
C LEU A 177 9.56 -0.58 1.55
N GLU A 178 9.43 0.41 0.63
CA GLU A 178 10.11 0.40 -0.66
C GLU A 178 11.63 0.47 -0.53
N GLN A 179 12.15 1.20 0.45
CA GLN A 179 13.58 1.29 0.71
C GLN A 179 14.13 -0.03 1.27
N ARG A 180 13.36 -0.71 2.13
CA ARG A 180 13.72 -2.05 2.62
C ARG A 180 13.75 -3.07 1.49
N LEU A 181 12.77 -3.03 0.59
CA LEU A 181 12.71 -3.89 -0.61
C LEU A 181 13.94 -3.65 -1.51
N ALA A 182 14.21 -2.39 -1.86
CA ALA A 182 15.36 -2.04 -2.68
C ALA A 182 16.71 -2.42 -2.07
N ALA A 183 16.81 -2.57 -0.74
CA ALA A 183 18.01 -3.01 -0.06
C ALA A 183 18.25 -4.52 -0.19
N VAL A 184 17.18 -5.32 -0.27
CA VAL A 184 17.27 -6.79 -0.39
C VAL A 184 17.47 -7.24 -1.83
N GLU A 185 16.97 -6.47 -2.82
CA GLU A 185 17.10 -6.77 -4.25
C GLU A 185 18.49 -6.45 -4.85
N ARG A 186 19.39 -5.82 -4.08
CA ARG A 186 20.77 -5.47 -4.53
C ARG A 186 21.76 -6.59 -4.29
#